data_a8e02bed6212cf5536de068e7e33dafa
#
_entry.id   a8e02bed6212cf5536de068e7e33dafa
#
_cell.length_a   1.000
_cell.length_b   1.000
_cell.length_c   1.000
_cell.angle_alpha   90.00
_cell.angle_beta   90.00
_cell.angle_gamma   90.00
#
_symmetry.space_group_name_H-M   'P 1'
#
loop_
_entity.id
_entity.type
_entity.pdbx_description
1 polymer ?
#
loop_
_entity_poly.entity_id
_entity_poly.type
_entity_poly.pdbx_seq_one_letter_code
_entity_poly.pdbx_strand_id
1 'polypeptide(L)'
;MSAVVTTRPLRVVIIDDTPDLRDLLRIALSRGGFDVVGEAGDGSTGIDVVRAHRPDVVLLDLAMPVMDGIEALPTIRRLCPTAKIVVLSGFGAQQMSARAVAAGADGYVQKGAPLTTILDYVRDMSEGGRRPSRGLSVVPVAAPPAEAPHADKLETKTPASIQVVPPPVEETGDSAAASSAEALALAPYGVLELADEPLFRIVHANPVAARLLGTDKAGTPLVSIAPELAQLVAYHRLDADATFETDVDGGRVRATLRRTGWSVVVYLDSTAEDVGLLRRAIATTAHEVRGPVAVLCGIAETLAWDSDQISLDQTRRLMDSVARQARILDRITADLLTAAQIQRGTLRIDHQVVDPRAIVLGAIEDRWDVEVAIEDDRSVRADPLRLEQMLTNLLSNAHKYGAAPYSVRVRAEGPHVAIDVIDHGDGVPAEFHDQLFSEFARAHGAVATGTGLGLYVVRTLAHAQGGSVSYEAGDEGGSVFTIRLLAC
;
A
#
# COMPACT_ATOMS: atom_id res chain seq x y z
N MET A 1 -14.53 58.90 -8.25
CA MET A 1 -13.22 58.28 -8.54
C MET A 1 -12.95 57.24 -7.47
N SER A 2 -13.32 55.98 -7.73
CA SER A 2 -13.01 54.88 -6.81
C SER A 2 -11.53 54.54 -6.95
N ALA A 3 -10.79 54.67 -5.86
CA ALA A 3 -9.40 54.21 -5.82
C ALA A 3 -9.37 52.69 -5.99
N VAL A 4 -8.83 52.24 -7.10
CA VAL A 4 -8.47 50.83 -7.31
C VAL A 4 -7.34 50.55 -6.32
N VAL A 5 -7.66 49.91 -5.19
CA VAL A 5 -6.64 49.37 -4.29
C VAL A 5 -5.99 48.21 -5.03
N THR A 6 -4.85 48.47 -5.62
CA THR A 6 -3.99 47.41 -6.23
C THR A 6 -3.39 46.64 -5.04
N THR A 7 -4.08 45.61 -4.58
CA THR A 7 -3.52 44.66 -3.62
C THR A 7 -2.43 43.89 -4.34
N ARG A 8 -1.21 43.85 -3.78
CA ARG A 8 -0.13 43.00 -4.29
C ARG A 8 -0.58 41.55 -4.29
N PRO A 9 -0.15 40.72 -5.24
CA PRO A 9 -0.40 39.28 -5.20
C PRO A 9 0.10 38.69 -3.87
N LEU A 10 -0.70 37.78 -3.30
CA LEU A 10 -0.29 37.05 -2.11
C LEU A 10 0.84 36.10 -2.45
N ARG A 11 1.89 36.13 -1.63
CA ARG A 11 3.10 35.32 -1.79
C ARG A 11 2.89 33.96 -1.15
N VAL A 12 3.04 32.89 -1.92
CA VAL A 12 2.77 31.52 -1.49
C VAL A 12 4.06 30.70 -1.54
N VAL A 13 4.30 29.88 -0.53
CA VAL A 13 5.30 28.80 -0.53
C VAL A 13 4.56 27.46 -0.53
N ILE A 14 5.01 26.52 -1.37
CA ILE A 14 4.47 25.16 -1.47
C ILE A 14 5.52 24.20 -0.91
N ILE A 15 5.11 23.36 0.06
CA ILE A 15 5.96 22.35 0.67
C ILE A 15 5.23 21.01 0.56
N ASP A 16 5.67 20.15 -0.35
CA ASP A 16 5.05 18.85 -0.66
C ASP A 16 6.12 17.95 -1.30
N ASP A 17 6.17 16.68 -0.96
CA ASP A 17 7.18 15.75 -1.47
C ASP A 17 6.94 15.32 -2.93
N THR A 18 5.72 15.49 -3.44
CA THR A 18 5.33 15.08 -4.79
C THR A 18 5.60 16.19 -5.82
N PRO A 19 6.65 16.08 -6.67
CA PRO A 19 7.01 17.13 -7.62
C PRO A 19 5.86 17.49 -8.58
N ASP A 20 5.11 16.48 -9.06
CA ASP A 20 3.97 16.68 -9.96
C ASP A 20 2.85 17.49 -9.32
N LEU A 21 2.62 17.31 -8.01
CA LEU A 21 1.62 18.08 -7.26
C LEU A 21 2.09 19.52 -7.03
N ARG A 22 3.38 19.72 -6.72
CA ARG A 22 3.96 21.08 -6.62
C ARG A 22 3.82 21.85 -7.92
N ASP A 23 4.19 21.23 -9.06
CA ASP A 23 4.03 21.83 -10.39
C ASP A 23 2.57 22.21 -10.70
N LEU A 24 1.64 21.32 -10.38
CA LEU A 24 0.21 21.53 -10.56
C LEU A 24 -0.31 22.69 -9.70
N LEU A 25 0.02 22.69 -8.41
CA LEU A 25 -0.35 23.76 -7.47
C LEU A 25 0.26 25.10 -7.90
N ARG A 26 1.52 25.10 -8.36
CA ARG A 26 2.18 26.32 -8.87
C ARG A 26 1.44 26.90 -10.07
N ILE A 27 1.06 26.06 -11.03
CA ILE A 27 0.29 26.50 -12.20
C ILE A 27 -1.07 27.07 -11.76
N ALA A 28 -1.80 26.34 -10.92
CA ALA A 28 -3.13 26.75 -10.45
C ALA A 28 -3.08 28.05 -9.64
N LEU A 29 -2.16 28.17 -8.69
CA LEU A 29 -1.98 29.37 -7.86
C LEU A 29 -1.59 30.60 -8.68
N SER A 30 -0.63 30.45 -9.61
CA SER A 30 -0.19 31.55 -10.48
C SER A 30 -1.37 32.08 -11.33
N ARG A 31 -2.23 31.18 -11.83
CA ARG A 31 -3.46 31.53 -12.55
C ARG A 31 -4.51 32.17 -11.64
N GLY A 32 -4.60 31.70 -10.39
CA GLY A 32 -5.47 32.27 -9.38
C GLY A 32 -5.06 33.67 -8.90
N GLY A 33 -3.97 34.24 -9.45
CA GLY A 33 -3.47 35.56 -9.09
C GLY A 33 -2.57 35.57 -7.86
N PHE A 34 -2.04 34.40 -7.44
CA PHE A 34 -1.05 34.29 -6.36
C PHE A 34 0.37 34.28 -6.92
N ASP A 35 1.34 34.73 -6.12
CA ASP A 35 2.76 34.72 -6.45
C ASP A 35 3.46 33.56 -5.71
N VAL A 36 3.79 32.47 -6.40
CA VAL A 36 4.51 31.33 -5.83
C VAL A 36 5.99 31.70 -5.76
N VAL A 37 6.46 32.03 -4.56
CA VAL A 37 7.80 32.56 -4.29
C VAL A 37 8.82 31.50 -3.91
N GLY A 38 8.39 30.25 -3.66
CA GLY A 38 9.30 29.16 -3.34
C GLY A 38 8.57 27.81 -3.22
N GLU A 39 9.36 26.76 -3.39
CA GLU A 39 8.92 25.37 -3.30
C GLU A 39 9.93 24.52 -2.53
N ALA A 40 9.47 23.48 -1.83
CA ALA A 40 10.32 22.52 -1.15
C ALA A 40 9.70 21.12 -1.18
N GLY A 41 10.54 20.07 -1.15
CA GLY A 41 10.13 18.68 -1.16
C GLY A 41 10.09 18.01 0.21
N ASP A 42 10.52 18.69 1.27
CA ASP A 42 10.55 18.20 2.65
C ASP A 42 10.44 19.37 3.65
N GLY A 43 10.17 19.03 4.92
CA GLY A 43 9.98 20.04 5.97
C GLY A 43 11.22 20.85 6.29
N SER A 44 12.43 20.26 6.22
CA SER A 44 13.69 20.93 6.54
C SER A 44 14.01 22.02 5.50
N THR A 45 14.00 21.63 4.22
CA THR A 45 14.15 22.57 3.10
C THR A 45 13.03 23.59 3.10
N GLY A 46 11.80 23.19 3.44
CA GLY A 46 10.63 24.07 3.57
C GLY A 46 10.82 25.18 4.57
N ILE A 47 11.40 24.88 5.73
CA ILE A 47 11.75 25.89 6.76
C ILE A 47 12.71 26.94 6.20
N ASP A 48 13.72 26.53 5.44
CA ASP A 48 14.71 27.45 4.86
C ASP A 48 14.09 28.33 3.77
N VAL A 49 13.23 27.75 2.92
CA VAL A 49 12.48 28.49 1.90
C VAL A 49 11.55 29.53 2.55
N VAL A 50 10.80 29.14 3.59
CA VAL A 50 9.93 30.06 4.34
C VAL A 50 10.74 31.19 5.01
N ARG A 51 11.90 30.86 5.58
CA ARG A 51 12.80 31.86 6.19
C ARG A 51 13.29 32.90 5.17
N ALA A 52 13.67 32.42 3.97
CA ALA A 52 14.18 33.27 2.91
C ALA A 52 13.10 34.18 2.29
N HIS A 53 11.93 33.63 2.03
CA HIS A 53 10.89 34.31 1.26
C HIS A 53 9.84 35.05 2.09
N ARG A 54 9.64 34.71 3.37
CA ARG A 54 8.63 35.32 4.25
C ARG A 54 7.26 35.39 3.54
N PRO A 55 6.61 34.26 3.21
CA PRO A 55 5.36 34.23 2.46
C PRO A 55 4.17 34.74 3.27
N ASP A 56 3.09 35.09 2.56
CA ASP A 56 1.79 35.39 3.15
C ASP A 56 1.00 34.09 3.44
N VAL A 57 1.25 33.04 2.63
CA VAL A 57 0.60 31.72 2.76
C VAL A 57 1.62 30.60 2.59
N VAL A 58 1.50 29.54 3.38
CA VAL A 58 2.25 28.30 3.25
C VAL A 58 1.26 27.15 3.02
N LEU A 59 1.38 26.44 1.89
CA LEU A 59 0.74 25.17 1.68
C LEU A 59 1.71 24.08 2.14
N LEU A 60 1.33 23.26 3.10
CA LEU A 60 2.20 22.31 3.78
C LEU A 60 1.62 20.91 3.75
N ASP A 61 2.31 19.97 3.11
CA ASP A 61 2.02 18.54 3.29
C ASP A 61 2.46 18.05 4.66
N LEU A 62 1.74 17.07 5.21
CA LEU A 62 2.09 16.43 6.47
C LEU A 62 3.02 15.24 6.28
N ALA A 63 2.88 14.49 5.20
CA ALA A 63 3.59 13.23 4.99
C ALA A 63 4.76 13.44 4.01
N MET A 64 5.91 13.87 4.51
CA MET A 64 7.11 14.14 3.71
C MET A 64 8.33 13.41 4.27
N PRO A 65 9.32 13.06 3.42
CA PRO A 65 10.60 12.50 3.87
C PRO A 65 11.43 13.53 4.64
N VAL A 66 12.47 13.06 5.33
CA VAL A 66 13.46 13.84 6.09
C VAL A 66 12.87 14.53 7.32
N MET A 67 11.88 15.41 7.14
CA MET A 67 11.15 16.09 8.20
C MET A 67 9.68 16.19 7.78
N ASP A 68 8.77 15.66 8.60
CA ASP A 68 7.34 15.74 8.33
C ASP A 68 6.76 17.15 8.56
N GLY A 69 5.57 17.38 8.00
CA GLY A 69 4.94 18.69 8.10
C GLY A 69 4.51 19.05 9.52
N ILE A 70 4.20 18.07 10.39
CA ILE A 70 3.85 18.33 11.80
C ILE A 70 5.08 18.78 12.58
N GLU A 71 6.25 18.21 12.31
CA GLU A 71 7.52 18.62 12.90
C GLU A 71 7.98 20.02 12.40
N ALA A 72 7.80 20.29 11.12
CA ALA A 72 8.16 21.56 10.50
C ALA A 72 7.25 22.73 10.96
N LEU A 73 5.97 22.46 11.18
CA LEU A 73 4.91 23.45 11.40
C LEU A 73 5.18 24.40 12.56
N PRO A 74 5.60 23.98 13.78
CA PRO A 74 5.91 24.90 14.88
C PRO A 74 7.05 25.85 14.55
N THR A 75 8.03 25.40 13.76
CA THR A 75 9.17 26.24 13.35
C THR A 75 8.74 27.23 12.27
N ILE A 76 7.95 26.81 11.28
CA ILE A 76 7.37 27.69 10.26
C ILE A 76 6.51 28.78 10.93
N ARG A 77 5.66 28.40 11.89
CA ARG A 77 4.83 29.35 12.64
C ARG A 77 5.65 30.39 13.39
N ARG A 78 6.76 29.98 14.03
CA ARG A 78 7.67 30.93 14.71
C ARG A 78 8.36 31.89 13.74
N LEU A 79 8.76 31.41 12.56
CA LEU A 79 9.42 32.21 11.53
C LEU A 79 8.47 33.22 10.88
N CYS A 80 7.23 32.82 10.65
CA CYS A 80 6.21 33.65 9.99
C CYS A 80 4.89 33.64 10.79
N PRO A 81 4.80 34.40 11.93
CA PRO A 81 3.63 34.37 12.81
C PRO A 81 2.33 34.82 12.14
N THR A 82 2.43 35.67 11.12
CA THR A 82 1.28 36.23 10.38
C THR A 82 0.89 35.43 9.14
N ALA A 83 1.77 34.56 8.66
CA ALA A 83 1.48 33.75 7.49
C ALA A 83 0.31 32.79 7.77
N LYS A 84 -0.52 32.55 6.76
CA LYS A 84 -1.56 31.52 6.81
C LYS A 84 -0.94 30.18 6.45
N ILE A 85 -1.02 29.21 7.36
CA ILE A 85 -0.50 27.86 7.11
C ILE A 85 -1.71 26.94 6.87
N VAL A 86 -1.82 26.50 5.61
CA VAL A 86 -2.86 25.57 5.15
C VAL A 86 -2.23 24.20 4.94
N VAL A 87 -2.68 23.23 5.70
CA VAL A 87 -2.19 21.87 5.63
C VAL A 87 -2.89 21.10 4.53
N LEU A 88 -2.13 20.44 3.67
CA LEU A 88 -2.60 19.48 2.67
C LEU A 88 -2.37 18.07 3.18
N SER A 89 -3.38 17.22 3.26
CA SER A 89 -3.21 15.85 3.74
C SER A 89 -4.11 14.84 3.05
N GLY A 90 -3.58 13.63 2.85
CA GLY A 90 -4.31 12.48 2.31
C GLY A 90 -5.13 11.71 3.34
N PHE A 91 -4.94 11.93 4.64
CA PHE A 91 -5.60 11.18 5.72
C PHE A 91 -6.95 11.76 6.13
N GLY A 92 -7.85 10.89 6.61
CA GLY A 92 -9.18 11.24 7.11
C GLY A 92 -9.14 12.30 8.23
N ALA A 93 -10.00 13.28 8.07
CA ALA A 93 -9.91 14.62 8.61
C ALA A 93 -9.85 14.80 10.14
N GLN A 94 -10.32 13.87 10.97
CA GLN A 94 -10.61 14.23 12.37
C GLN A 94 -9.42 14.14 13.34
N GLN A 95 -8.55 13.16 13.22
CA GLN A 95 -7.44 13.00 14.19
C GLN A 95 -6.18 13.80 13.81
N MET A 96 -5.82 13.85 12.53
CA MET A 96 -4.64 14.59 12.09
C MET A 96 -4.88 16.10 12.03
N SER A 97 -6.11 16.52 11.71
CA SER A 97 -6.49 17.92 11.74
C SER A 97 -6.37 18.55 13.13
N ALA A 98 -6.77 17.83 14.18
CA ALA A 98 -6.63 18.31 15.55
C ALA A 98 -5.16 18.52 15.96
N ARG A 99 -4.26 17.60 15.55
CA ARG A 99 -2.81 17.70 15.79
C ARG A 99 -2.19 18.87 15.02
N ALA A 100 -2.55 19.03 13.74
CA ALA A 100 -2.07 20.13 12.92
C ALA A 100 -2.48 21.50 13.47
N VAL A 101 -3.75 21.64 13.91
CA VAL A 101 -4.23 22.88 14.56
C VAL A 101 -3.50 23.14 15.87
N ALA A 102 -3.31 22.13 16.72
CA ALA A 102 -2.55 22.25 17.96
C ALA A 102 -1.09 22.65 17.71
N ALA A 103 -0.50 22.22 16.58
CA ALA A 103 0.84 22.60 16.15
C ALA A 103 0.91 24.00 15.50
N GLY A 104 -0.22 24.63 15.19
CA GLY A 104 -0.28 26.02 14.69
C GLY A 104 -0.76 26.19 13.25
N ALA A 105 -1.41 25.19 12.63
CA ALA A 105 -2.06 25.36 11.33
C ALA A 105 -3.28 26.28 11.44
N ASP A 106 -3.52 27.08 10.40
CA ASP A 106 -4.71 27.95 10.29
C ASP A 106 -5.85 27.22 9.58
N GLY A 107 -5.53 26.25 8.73
CA GLY A 107 -6.50 25.53 7.95
C GLY A 107 -6.02 24.17 7.47
N TYR A 108 -6.96 23.41 6.91
CA TYR A 108 -6.74 22.06 6.43
C TYR A 108 -7.53 21.83 5.15
N VAL A 109 -6.90 21.26 4.14
CA VAL A 109 -7.54 20.82 2.90
C VAL A 109 -7.12 19.39 2.60
N GLN A 110 -8.06 18.55 2.17
CA GLN A 110 -7.77 17.18 1.79
C GLN A 110 -7.08 17.14 0.43
N LYS A 111 -5.96 16.40 0.29
CA LYS A 111 -5.33 16.10 -1.01
C LYS A 111 -6.36 15.39 -1.91
N GLY A 112 -6.52 15.90 -3.14
CA GLY A 112 -7.56 15.45 -4.07
C GLY A 112 -8.85 16.28 -4.04
N ALA A 113 -8.94 17.32 -3.19
CA ALA A 113 -9.95 18.35 -3.37
C ALA A 113 -9.70 19.09 -4.70
N PRO A 114 -10.76 19.54 -5.39
CA PRO A 114 -10.62 20.35 -6.61
C PRO A 114 -9.67 21.53 -6.40
N LEU A 115 -8.82 21.83 -7.39
CA LEU A 115 -7.87 22.93 -7.31
C LEU A 115 -8.57 24.28 -7.06
N THR A 116 -9.74 24.47 -7.66
CA THR A 116 -10.61 25.63 -7.41
C THR A 116 -10.93 25.79 -5.93
N THR A 117 -11.24 24.69 -5.27
CA THR A 117 -11.54 24.67 -3.81
C THR A 117 -10.32 25.09 -3.00
N ILE A 118 -9.11 24.62 -3.39
CA ILE A 118 -7.86 25.02 -2.72
C ILE A 118 -7.63 26.53 -2.90
N LEU A 119 -7.80 27.04 -4.11
CA LEU A 119 -7.61 28.46 -4.45
C LEU A 119 -8.60 29.35 -3.69
N ASP A 120 -9.88 29.00 -3.69
CA ASP A 120 -10.92 29.75 -2.97
C ASP A 120 -10.67 29.74 -1.47
N TYR A 121 -10.29 28.59 -0.92
CA TYR A 121 -9.96 28.46 0.49
C TYR A 121 -8.77 29.35 0.90
N VAL A 122 -7.69 29.36 0.09
CA VAL A 122 -6.52 30.23 0.32
C VAL A 122 -6.93 31.71 0.23
N ARG A 123 -7.79 32.08 -0.70
CA ARG A 123 -8.28 33.45 -0.87
C ARG A 123 -9.12 33.88 0.32
N ASP A 124 -10.11 33.10 0.73
CA ASP A 124 -10.99 33.38 1.87
C ASP A 124 -10.22 33.55 3.19
N MET A 125 -9.21 32.70 3.39
CA MET A 125 -8.34 32.75 4.58
C MET A 125 -7.50 34.03 4.63
N SER A 126 -7.17 34.61 3.49
CA SER A 126 -6.28 35.78 3.36
C SER A 126 -7.04 37.10 3.41
N GLU A 127 -8.31 37.15 2.97
CA GLU A 127 -9.13 38.37 2.95
C GLU A 127 -9.78 38.69 4.29
N GLY A 128 -9.45 37.98 5.36
CA GLY A 128 -9.94 38.28 6.70
C GLY A 128 -11.39 37.85 6.92
N GLY A 129 -11.89 36.90 6.15
CA GLY A 129 -13.19 36.25 6.37
C GLY A 129 -13.30 35.75 7.80
N ARG A 130 -14.42 36.05 8.48
CA ARG A 130 -14.73 35.65 9.85
C ARG A 130 -14.21 34.23 10.09
N ARG A 131 -13.37 34.06 11.11
CA ARG A 131 -12.97 32.75 11.62
C ARG A 131 -14.20 31.84 11.62
N PRO A 132 -14.22 30.73 10.90
CA PRO A 132 -15.26 29.74 11.11
C PRO A 132 -15.14 29.32 12.58
N SER A 133 -16.23 29.56 13.33
CA SER A 133 -16.33 29.23 14.74
C SER A 133 -15.97 27.76 14.93
N ARG A 134 -14.86 27.48 15.63
CA ARG A 134 -14.48 26.20 16.24
C ARG A 134 -14.97 24.95 15.47
N GLY A 135 -14.39 24.67 14.34
CA GLY A 135 -14.61 23.45 13.58
C GLY A 135 -13.89 23.61 12.25
N LEU A 136 -12.82 22.84 12.04
CA LEU A 136 -12.18 22.76 10.73
C LEU A 136 -13.25 22.42 9.69
N SER A 137 -13.45 23.31 8.73
CA SER A 137 -14.29 22.99 7.57
C SER A 137 -13.58 21.92 6.75
N VAL A 138 -13.99 20.68 6.97
CA VAL A 138 -13.74 19.61 6.00
C VAL A 138 -14.64 19.96 4.82
N VAL A 139 -14.06 20.38 3.70
CA VAL A 139 -14.81 20.45 2.45
C VAL A 139 -15.08 19.01 2.01
N PRO A 140 -16.32 18.50 2.08
CA PRO A 140 -16.60 17.15 1.62
C PRO A 140 -16.36 17.11 0.12
N VAL A 141 -15.63 16.10 -0.35
CA VAL A 141 -15.65 15.74 -1.77
C VAL A 141 -17.12 15.53 -2.13
N ALA A 142 -17.63 16.29 -3.10
CA ALA A 142 -18.98 16.09 -3.59
C ALA A 142 -19.12 14.62 -4.00
N ALA A 143 -20.01 13.92 -3.33
CA ALA A 143 -20.42 12.60 -3.77
C ALA A 143 -20.97 12.71 -5.21
N PRO A 144 -20.74 11.73 -6.07
CA PRO A 144 -21.37 11.73 -7.38
C PRO A 144 -22.87 11.92 -7.22
N PRO A 145 -23.55 12.66 -8.13
CA PRO A 145 -24.96 12.95 -7.98
C PRO A 145 -25.74 11.65 -7.79
N ALA A 146 -26.41 11.55 -6.65
CA ALA A 146 -27.30 10.43 -6.36
C ALA A 146 -28.44 10.51 -7.40
N GLU A 147 -28.64 9.43 -8.14
CA GLU A 147 -29.83 9.26 -8.95
C GLU A 147 -31.06 9.44 -8.06
N ALA A 148 -32.01 10.21 -8.55
CA ALA A 148 -33.25 10.52 -7.85
C ALA A 148 -33.98 9.23 -7.48
N PRO A 149 -34.54 9.13 -6.28
CA PRO A 149 -35.29 7.95 -5.87
C PRO A 149 -36.62 7.88 -6.61
N HIS A 150 -36.78 6.92 -7.46
CA HIS A 150 -38.10 6.44 -7.83
C HIS A 150 -38.73 5.81 -6.60
N ALA A 151 -39.69 6.51 -6.03
CA ALA A 151 -40.53 5.96 -4.97
C ALA A 151 -41.43 4.87 -5.58
N ASP A 152 -41.09 3.63 -5.33
CA ASP A 152 -42.06 2.56 -5.43
C ASP A 152 -42.01 1.72 -4.16
N LYS A 153 -43.19 1.57 -3.57
CA LYS A 153 -43.43 0.85 -2.32
C LYS A 153 -43.17 -0.62 -2.54
N LEU A 154 -42.12 -1.18 -1.96
CA LEU A 154 -41.98 -2.63 -1.84
C LEU A 154 -41.94 -3.03 -0.37
N GLU A 155 -42.94 -3.81 -0.02
CA GLU A 155 -43.17 -4.45 1.26
C GLU A 155 -41.94 -5.24 1.72
N THR A 156 -41.60 -5.08 2.99
CA THR A 156 -40.58 -5.85 3.70
C THR A 156 -40.97 -7.35 3.71
N LYS A 157 -40.40 -8.13 2.80
CA LYS A 157 -40.31 -9.58 2.93
C LYS A 157 -38.92 -9.94 3.42
N THR A 158 -38.89 -10.54 4.59
CA THR A 158 -37.73 -11.24 5.17
C THR A 158 -37.11 -12.17 4.11
N PRO A 159 -35.81 -12.16 3.86
CA PRO A 159 -35.22 -13.08 2.92
C PRO A 159 -35.32 -14.50 3.49
N ALA A 160 -36.04 -15.34 2.77
CA ALA A 160 -36.12 -16.76 3.02
C ALA A 160 -34.72 -17.37 2.88
N SER A 161 -34.40 -18.23 3.85
CA SER A 161 -33.22 -19.10 3.84
C SER A 161 -33.12 -19.83 2.49
N ILE A 162 -32.02 -19.61 1.78
CA ILE A 162 -31.70 -20.38 0.58
C ILE A 162 -31.36 -21.79 1.08
N GLN A 163 -32.30 -22.71 1.00
CA GLN A 163 -32.02 -24.12 1.09
C GLN A 163 -31.31 -24.54 -0.21
N VAL A 164 -30.01 -24.76 -0.11
CA VAL A 164 -29.25 -25.47 -1.15
C VAL A 164 -29.68 -26.94 -1.06
N VAL A 165 -30.54 -27.34 -1.96
CA VAL A 165 -30.86 -28.78 -2.17
C VAL A 165 -29.65 -29.38 -2.89
N PRO A 166 -28.95 -30.37 -2.33
CA PRO A 166 -27.86 -31.04 -3.03
C PRO A 166 -28.44 -31.85 -4.19
N PRO A 167 -27.76 -31.90 -5.35
CA PRO A 167 -28.17 -32.77 -6.44
C PRO A 167 -28.08 -34.25 -6.00
N PRO A 168 -28.87 -35.17 -6.60
CA PRO A 168 -28.85 -36.56 -6.24
C PRO A 168 -27.46 -37.16 -6.46
N VAL A 169 -26.99 -37.87 -5.45
CA VAL A 169 -25.69 -38.56 -5.45
C VAL A 169 -25.85 -39.80 -6.32
N GLU A 170 -25.29 -39.78 -7.53
CA GLU A 170 -24.92 -41.00 -8.24
C GLU A 170 -23.58 -41.49 -7.68
N GLU A 171 -23.57 -42.67 -7.13
CA GLU A 171 -22.38 -43.35 -6.61
C GLU A 171 -21.39 -43.66 -7.76
N THR A 172 -20.35 -42.83 -7.89
CA THR A 172 -19.10 -43.20 -8.56
C THR A 172 -17.95 -42.81 -7.64
N GLY A 173 -17.49 -43.77 -6.91
CA GLY A 173 -16.78 -43.64 -5.62
C GLY A 173 -15.32 -43.31 -5.66
N ASP A 174 -14.70 -42.66 -6.66
CA ASP A 174 -13.26 -42.21 -6.57
C ASP A 174 -13.04 -40.79 -7.07
N SER A 175 -13.90 -40.25 -7.91
CA SER A 175 -13.75 -38.88 -8.46
C SER A 175 -14.28 -37.80 -7.52
N ALA A 176 -15.26 -38.10 -6.67
CA ALA A 176 -15.88 -37.15 -5.75
C ALA A 176 -14.99 -36.83 -4.54
N ALA A 177 -14.21 -37.82 -4.06
CA ALA A 177 -13.29 -37.64 -2.93
C ALA A 177 -12.09 -36.73 -3.31
N ALA A 178 -11.57 -36.88 -4.53
CA ALA A 178 -10.49 -36.03 -5.03
C ALA A 178 -10.95 -34.57 -5.22
N SER A 179 -12.15 -34.33 -5.72
CA SER A 179 -12.74 -33.01 -5.91
C SER A 179 -13.03 -32.29 -4.57
N SER A 180 -13.45 -33.07 -3.54
CA SER A 180 -13.69 -32.51 -2.19
C SER A 180 -12.38 -32.13 -1.47
N ALA A 181 -11.33 -32.95 -1.61
CA ALA A 181 -10.02 -32.67 -1.04
C ALA A 181 -9.36 -31.43 -1.69
N GLU A 182 -9.49 -31.26 -3.01
CA GLU A 182 -9.04 -30.06 -3.72
C GLU A 182 -9.82 -28.81 -3.28
N ALA A 183 -11.12 -28.88 -3.13
CA ALA A 183 -11.94 -27.77 -2.67
C ALA A 183 -11.61 -27.35 -1.23
N LEU A 184 -11.30 -28.31 -0.34
CA LEU A 184 -10.85 -28.05 1.03
C LEU A 184 -9.45 -27.44 1.08
N ALA A 185 -8.57 -27.85 0.17
CA ALA A 185 -7.22 -27.29 0.07
C ALA A 185 -7.21 -25.81 -0.36
N LEU A 186 -8.23 -25.38 -1.11
CA LEU A 186 -8.38 -24.00 -1.62
C LEU A 186 -9.20 -23.09 -0.68
N ALA A 187 -9.70 -23.61 0.47
CA ALA A 187 -10.46 -22.79 1.41
C ALA A 187 -9.58 -21.68 2.00
N PRO A 188 -10.07 -20.42 2.06
CA PRO A 188 -9.32 -19.28 2.58
C PRO A 188 -9.17 -19.29 4.12
N TYR A 189 -9.82 -20.21 4.79
CA TYR A 189 -9.77 -20.43 6.24
C TYR A 189 -9.23 -21.83 6.56
N GLY A 190 -8.74 -22.02 7.80
CA GLY A 190 -8.29 -23.32 8.25
C GLY A 190 -9.45 -24.30 8.32
N VAL A 191 -9.29 -25.49 7.74
CA VAL A 191 -10.22 -26.61 7.88
C VAL A 191 -9.47 -27.76 8.51
N LEU A 192 -9.96 -28.19 9.67
CA LEU A 192 -9.40 -29.28 10.45
C LEU A 192 -10.49 -30.33 10.65
N GLU A 193 -10.25 -31.53 10.18
CA GLU A 193 -11.11 -32.68 10.45
C GLU A 193 -10.48 -33.53 11.54
N LEU A 194 -11.26 -33.82 12.59
CA LEU A 194 -10.86 -34.58 13.77
C LEU A 194 -11.72 -35.85 13.87
N ALA A 195 -11.11 -36.96 14.28
CA ALA A 195 -11.87 -38.14 14.70
C ALA A 195 -12.64 -37.78 16.00
N ASP A 196 -13.94 -38.12 16.05
CA ASP A 196 -14.76 -37.88 17.23
C ASP A 196 -14.51 -38.97 18.30
N GLU A 197 -13.30 -38.94 18.83
CA GLU A 197 -12.77 -39.80 19.89
C GLU A 197 -12.20 -38.96 21.05
N PRO A 198 -11.91 -39.57 22.24
CA PRO A 198 -11.45 -38.79 23.37
C PRO A 198 -10.21 -37.95 23.16
N LEU A 199 -9.34 -38.28 22.19
CA LEU A 199 -8.10 -37.59 21.92
C LEU A 199 -8.20 -36.60 20.74
N PHE A 200 -9.34 -36.58 20.01
CA PHE A 200 -9.53 -35.72 18.82
C PHE A 200 -8.34 -35.76 17.88
N ARG A 201 -8.00 -36.94 17.34
CA ARG A 201 -6.88 -37.08 16.41
C ARG A 201 -7.17 -36.36 15.10
N ILE A 202 -6.17 -35.69 14.57
CA ILE A 202 -6.27 -35.04 13.25
C ILE A 202 -6.44 -36.12 12.18
N VAL A 203 -7.52 -36.06 11.45
CA VAL A 203 -7.78 -36.89 10.25
C VAL A 203 -7.22 -36.13 9.03
N HIS A 204 -7.57 -34.86 8.91
CA HIS A 204 -7.11 -33.98 7.83
C HIS A 204 -6.95 -32.54 8.30
N ALA A 205 -5.96 -31.83 7.76
CA ALA A 205 -5.78 -30.40 7.93
C ALA A 205 -5.46 -29.79 6.57
N ASN A 206 -6.18 -28.75 6.16
CA ASN A 206 -5.83 -28.02 4.94
C ASN A 206 -4.58 -27.15 5.17
N PRO A 207 -3.93 -26.60 4.12
CA PRO A 207 -2.71 -25.83 4.26
C PRO A 207 -2.82 -24.61 5.20
N VAL A 208 -4.02 -24.02 5.36
CA VAL A 208 -4.26 -22.91 6.28
C VAL A 208 -4.31 -23.41 7.73
N ALA A 209 -5.04 -24.49 8.02
CA ALA A 209 -5.07 -25.10 9.34
C ALA A 209 -3.69 -25.62 9.75
N ALA A 210 -2.94 -26.23 8.83
CA ALA A 210 -1.59 -26.71 9.08
C ALA A 210 -0.63 -25.59 9.50
N ARG A 211 -0.73 -24.42 8.88
CA ARG A 211 0.05 -23.21 9.26
C ARG A 211 -0.36 -22.69 10.63
N LEU A 212 -1.66 -22.60 10.93
CA LEU A 212 -2.17 -22.09 12.21
C LEU A 212 -1.81 -23.02 13.38
N LEU A 213 -1.71 -24.32 13.13
CA LEU A 213 -1.42 -25.33 14.16
C LEU A 213 0.06 -25.77 14.19
N GLY A 214 0.89 -25.27 13.28
CA GLY A 214 2.30 -25.66 13.17
C GLY A 214 2.53 -27.11 12.70
N THR A 215 1.49 -27.81 12.24
CA THR A 215 1.60 -29.21 11.79
C THR A 215 0.46 -29.62 10.84
N ASP A 216 0.79 -30.55 9.93
CA ASP A 216 -0.14 -31.21 9.01
C ASP A 216 -0.26 -32.72 9.26
N LYS A 217 0.38 -33.24 10.31
CA LYS A 217 0.50 -34.68 10.55
C LYS A 217 -0.82 -35.32 11.00
N ALA A 218 -1.44 -36.08 10.09
CA ALA A 218 -2.56 -36.95 10.44
C ALA A 218 -2.22 -37.94 11.56
N GLY A 219 -3.19 -38.28 12.37
CA GLY A 219 -3.03 -39.16 13.54
C GLY A 219 -2.54 -38.46 14.79
N THR A 220 -2.09 -37.19 14.74
CA THR A 220 -1.63 -36.45 15.90
C THR A 220 -2.81 -36.07 16.79
N PRO A 221 -2.75 -36.28 18.13
CA PRO A 221 -3.77 -35.83 19.07
C PRO A 221 -3.82 -34.29 19.13
N LEU A 222 -5.01 -33.71 19.02
CA LEU A 222 -5.16 -32.23 19.04
C LEU A 222 -4.60 -31.60 20.32
N VAL A 223 -4.74 -32.30 21.48
CA VAL A 223 -4.26 -31.82 22.77
C VAL A 223 -2.74 -31.60 22.80
N SER A 224 -1.97 -32.30 21.97
CA SER A 224 -0.50 -32.15 21.95
C SER A 224 -0.03 -30.94 21.10
N ILE A 225 -0.92 -30.34 20.34
CA ILE A 225 -0.59 -29.23 19.41
C ILE A 225 -1.31 -27.95 19.82
N ALA A 226 -2.60 -28.04 20.13
CA ALA A 226 -3.46 -26.94 20.50
C ALA A 226 -4.32 -27.33 21.71
N PRO A 227 -3.75 -27.35 22.92
CA PRO A 227 -4.42 -27.84 24.14
C PRO A 227 -5.68 -27.05 24.46
N GLU A 228 -5.69 -25.73 24.28
CA GLU A 228 -6.87 -24.90 24.52
C GLU A 228 -8.00 -25.20 23.54
N LEU A 229 -7.68 -25.30 22.26
CA LEU A 229 -8.63 -25.72 21.23
C LEU A 229 -9.20 -27.10 21.54
N ALA A 230 -8.36 -28.06 21.95
CA ALA A 230 -8.79 -29.40 22.31
C ALA A 230 -9.76 -29.40 23.51
N GLN A 231 -9.51 -28.57 24.54
CA GLN A 231 -10.41 -28.41 25.68
C GLN A 231 -11.77 -27.85 25.27
N LEU A 232 -11.79 -26.84 24.40
CA LEU A 232 -13.03 -26.24 23.93
C LEU A 232 -13.83 -27.16 23.02
N VAL A 233 -13.17 -27.93 22.14
CA VAL A 233 -13.82 -28.98 21.33
C VAL A 233 -14.41 -30.07 22.22
N ALA A 234 -13.72 -30.45 23.32
CA ALA A 234 -14.21 -31.39 24.29
C ALA A 234 -15.37 -30.84 25.13
N TYR A 235 -15.30 -29.57 25.54
CA TYR A 235 -16.38 -28.88 26.28
C TYR A 235 -17.69 -28.85 25.48
N HIS A 236 -17.61 -28.62 24.18
CA HIS A 236 -18.73 -28.58 23.25
C HIS A 236 -19.06 -29.98 22.67
N ARG A 237 -18.73 -31.08 23.37
CA ARG A 237 -18.88 -32.44 22.86
C ARG A 237 -20.33 -32.85 22.55
N LEU A 238 -21.29 -32.24 23.22
CA LEU A 238 -22.71 -32.52 23.02
C LEU A 238 -23.38 -31.58 22.00
N ASP A 239 -22.66 -30.54 21.57
CA ASP A 239 -23.22 -29.55 20.65
C ASP A 239 -23.00 -30.02 19.21
N ALA A 240 -24.01 -29.89 18.37
CA ALA A 240 -23.92 -30.18 16.93
C ALA A 240 -23.04 -29.12 16.23
N ASP A 241 -23.20 -27.85 16.60
CA ASP A 241 -22.45 -26.71 16.13
C ASP A 241 -22.07 -25.83 17.33
N ALA A 242 -20.84 -25.31 17.36
CA ALA A 242 -20.42 -24.30 18.34
C ALA A 242 -19.38 -23.35 17.72
N THR A 243 -19.38 -22.11 18.19
CA THR A 243 -18.38 -21.11 17.78
C THR A 243 -17.77 -20.47 19.02
N PHE A 244 -16.43 -20.41 19.09
CA PHE A 244 -15.69 -19.85 20.19
C PHE A 244 -14.36 -19.24 19.70
N GLU A 245 -13.72 -18.43 20.54
CA GLU A 245 -12.39 -17.89 20.28
C GLU A 245 -11.37 -18.64 21.15
N THR A 246 -10.20 -18.93 20.59
CA THR A 246 -9.12 -19.63 21.27
C THR A 246 -7.77 -19.21 20.71
N ASP A 247 -6.71 -19.48 21.45
CA ASP A 247 -5.35 -19.27 21.00
C ASP A 247 -4.76 -20.59 20.45
N VAL A 248 -4.04 -20.48 19.34
CA VAL A 248 -3.23 -21.55 18.72
C VAL A 248 -1.83 -20.98 18.43
N ASP A 249 -0.87 -21.82 18.07
CA ASP A 249 0.53 -21.36 17.83
C ASP A 249 0.62 -20.24 16.80
N GLY A 250 -0.27 -20.21 15.82
CA GLY A 250 -0.37 -19.15 14.82
C GLY A 250 -1.14 -17.89 15.23
N GLY A 251 -1.53 -17.76 16.52
CA GLY A 251 -2.26 -16.60 17.05
C GLY A 251 -3.71 -16.91 17.45
N ARG A 252 -4.47 -15.85 17.73
CA ARG A 252 -5.87 -15.95 18.15
C ARG A 252 -6.80 -16.24 16.98
N VAL A 253 -7.61 -17.30 17.10
CA VAL A 253 -8.52 -17.75 16.07
C VAL A 253 -9.96 -17.83 16.58
N ARG A 254 -10.91 -17.63 15.67
CA ARG A 254 -12.31 -18.02 15.86
C ARG A 254 -12.48 -19.41 15.29
N ALA A 255 -12.80 -20.36 16.19
CA ALA A 255 -13.07 -21.75 15.82
C ALA A 255 -14.57 -21.97 15.75
N THR A 256 -15.05 -22.49 14.61
CA THR A 256 -16.43 -22.96 14.46
C THR A 256 -16.38 -24.47 14.26
N LEU A 257 -16.87 -25.22 15.23
CA LEU A 257 -16.96 -26.67 15.12
C LEU A 257 -18.32 -27.10 14.57
N ARG A 258 -18.30 -28.19 13.80
CA ARG A 258 -19.49 -28.87 13.32
C ARG A 258 -19.26 -30.36 13.40
N ARG A 259 -20.21 -31.11 14.01
CA ARG A 259 -20.15 -32.57 14.09
C ARG A 259 -20.88 -33.21 12.95
N THR A 260 -20.24 -34.18 12.32
CA THR A 260 -20.79 -34.98 11.21
C THR A 260 -20.57 -36.46 11.53
N GLY A 261 -21.56 -37.08 12.14
CA GLY A 261 -21.59 -38.54 12.38
C GLY A 261 -20.35 -39.16 13.03
N TRP A 262 -19.24 -39.21 12.32
CA TRP A 262 -17.97 -39.84 12.72
C TRP A 262 -16.80 -38.89 12.91
N SER A 263 -16.95 -37.63 12.56
CA SER A 263 -15.89 -36.65 12.64
C SER A 263 -16.37 -35.28 13.16
N VAL A 264 -15.44 -34.51 13.66
CA VAL A 264 -15.65 -33.13 14.05
C VAL A 264 -14.86 -32.25 13.05
N VAL A 265 -15.55 -31.42 12.30
CA VAL A 265 -14.93 -30.44 11.43
C VAL A 265 -14.82 -29.13 12.19
N VAL A 266 -13.63 -28.59 12.28
CA VAL A 266 -13.35 -27.30 12.91
C VAL A 266 -12.85 -26.33 11.84
N TYR A 267 -13.59 -25.26 11.65
CA TYR A 267 -13.19 -24.14 10.82
C TYR A 267 -12.46 -23.14 11.68
N LEU A 268 -11.22 -22.82 11.29
CA LEU A 268 -10.35 -21.86 11.98
C LEU A 268 -10.25 -20.59 11.15
N ASP A 269 -10.76 -19.49 11.70
CA ASP A 269 -10.69 -18.18 11.08
C ASP A 269 -9.84 -17.27 11.98
N SER A 270 -8.82 -16.61 11.43
CA SER A 270 -7.97 -15.74 12.25
C SER A 270 -8.74 -14.50 12.69
N THR A 271 -8.76 -14.26 14.00
CA THR A 271 -9.49 -13.15 14.57
C THR A 271 -8.66 -11.89 14.62
N ALA A 272 -8.98 -10.76 14.62
CA ALA A 272 -8.41 -9.49 15.07
C ALA A 272 -7.07 -9.02 14.45
N GLU A 273 -6.01 -9.83 14.38
CA GLU A 273 -4.73 -9.36 13.81
C GLU A 273 -4.77 -9.26 12.29
N ASP A 274 -5.35 -10.24 11.61
CA ASP A 274 -5.48 -10.21 10.15
C ASP A 274 -6.51 -9.17 9.69
N VAL A 275 -7.60 -8.98 10.44
CA VAL A 275 -8.54 -7.89 10.17
C VAL A 275 -7.88 -6.52 10.41
N GLY A 276 -7.01 -6.43 11.40
CA GLY A 276 -6.20 -5.23 11.67
C GLY A 276 -5.16 -4.98 10.57
N LEU A 277 -4.48 -6.03 10.12
CA LEU A 277 -3.53 -5.99 9.01
C LEU A 277 -4.25 -5.65 7.69
N LEU A 278 -5.35 -6.32 7.40
CA LEU A 278 -6.15 -6.06 6.20
C LEU A 278 -6.72 -4.64 6.19
N ARG A 279 -7.21 -4.13 7.33
CA ARG A 279 -7.67 -2.74 7.43
C ARG A 279 -6.53 -1.75 7.24
N ARG A 280 -5.35 -2.01 7.80
CA ARG A 280 -4.14 -1.19 7.59
C ARG A 280 -3.71 -1.24 6.13
N ALA A 281 -3.69 -2.43 5.53
CA ALA A 281 -3.40 -2.65 4.13
C ALA A 281 -4.33 -1.87 3.21
N ILE A 282 -5.64 -1.99 3.41
CA ILE A 282 -6.66 -1.25 2.65
C ILE A 282 -6.47 0.26 2.84
N ALA A 283 -6.24 0.72 4.07
CA ALA A 283 -6.04 2.14 4.34
C ALA A 283 -4.76 2.68 3.66
N THR A 284 -3.64 1.94 3.74
CA THR A 284 -2.38 2.31 3.11
C THR A 284 -2.51 2.31 1.58
N THR A 285 -3.07 1.26 1.01
CA THR A 285 -3.28 1.16 -0.45
C THR A 285 -4.22 2.24 -0.97
N ALA A 286 -5.31 2.52 -0.24
CA ALA A 286 -6.23 3.61 -0.60
C ALA A 286 -5.52 4.98 -0.56
N HIS A 287 -4.56 5.16 0.33
CA HIS A 287 -3.73 6.37 0.37
C HIS A 287 -2.81 6.45 -0.85
N GLU A 288 -2.09 5.38 -1.15
CA GLU A 288 -1.16 5.29 -2.30
C GLU A 288 -1.86 5.48 -3.66
N VAL A 289 -3.09 5.01 -3.81
CA VAL A 289 -3.91 5.22 -5.02
C VAL A 289 -4.43 6.66 -5.09
N ARG A 290 -4.77 7.27 -3.95
CA ARG A 290 -5.35 8.62 -3.91
C ARG A 290 -4.40 9.69 -4.40
N GLY A 291 -3.10 9.59 -4.11
CA GLY A 291 -2.08 10.53 -4.57
C GLY A 291 -2.06 10.68 -6.09
N PRO A 292 -1.75 9.61 -6.83
CA PRO A 292 -1.79 9.63 -8.30
C PRO A 292 -3.11 10.10 -8.88
N VAL A 293 -4.25 9.63 -8.33
CA VAL A 293 -5.58 10.03 -8.78
C VAL A 293 -5.80 11.53 -8.58
N ALA A 294 -5.37 12.10 -7.45
CA ALA A 294 -5.49 13.53 -7.18
C ALA A 294 -4.72 14.37 -8.22
N VAL A 295 -3.49 13.95 -8.55
CA VAL A 295 -2.69 14.60 -9.59
C VAL A 295 -3.38 14.52 -10.95
N LEU A 296 -3.89 13.34 -11.34
CA LEU A 296 -4.60 13.16 -12.61
C LEU A 296 -5.86 14.02 -12.70
N CYS A 297 -6.67 14.06 -11.64
CA CYS A 297 -7.84 14.91 -11.56
C CYS A 297 -7.47 16.41 -11.69
N GLY A 298 -6.45 16.84 -10.95
CA GLY A 298 -5.98 18.21 -11.00
C GLY A 298 -5.44 18.61 -12.40
N ILE A 299 -4.75 17.69 -13.09
CA ILE A 299 -4.32 17.93 -14.48
C ILE A 299 -5.53 18.07 -15.39
N ALA A 300 -6.52 17.18 -15.26
CA ALA A 300 -7.76 17.25 -16.04
C ALA A 300 -8.51 18.56 -15.82
N GLU A 301 -8.63 19.02 -14.55
CA GLU A 301 -9.21 20.30 -14.21
C GLU A 301 -8.44 21.48 -14.82
N THR A 302 -7.09 21.43 -14.72
CA THR A 302 -6.22 22.47 -15.28
C THR A 302 -6.39 22.60 -16.79
N LEU A 303 -6.50 21.47 -17.50
CA LEU A 303 -6.71 21.42 -18.95
C LEU A 303 -8.12 21.87 -19.35
N ALA A 304 -9.13 21.57 -18.50
CA ALA A 304 -10.53 21.95 -18.77
C ALA A 304 -10.81 23.43 -18.51
N TRP A 305 -10.07 24.08 -17.61
CA TRP A 305 -10.37 25.42 -17.12
C TRP A 305 -10.01 26.52 -18.11
N ASP A 306 -8.92 26.37 -18.88
CA ASP A 306 -8.55 27.35 -19.91
C ASP A 306 -7.50 26.77 -20.89
N SER A 307 -7.96 26.03 -21.88
CA SER A 307 -7.09 25.39 -22.87
C SER A 307 -6.26 26.40 -23.69
N ASP A 308 -6.74 27.64 -23.84
CA ASP A 308 -6.12 28.64 -24.71
C ASP A 308 -4.94 29.36 -24.07
N GLN A 309 -4.76 29.26 -22.75
CA GLN A 309 -3.66 29.90 -22.01
C GLN A 309 -2.52 28.94 -21.62
N ILE A 310 -2.67 27.64 -21.91
CA ILE A 310 -1.63 26.64 -21.60
C ILE A 310 -0.61 26.63 -22.75
N SER A 311 0.65 26.92 -22.43
CA SER A 311 1.73 26.81 -23.40
C SER A 311 1.97 25.35 -23.81
N LEU A 312 2.51 25.13 -25.01
CA LEU A 312 2.88 23.78 -25.48
C LEU A 312 3.85 23.08 -24.49
N ASP A 313 4.76 23.83 -23.88
CA ASP A 313 5.69 23.29 -22.88
C ASP A 313 4.99 22.87 -21.59
N GLN A 314 3.99 23.61 -21.15
CA GLN A 314 3.17 23.24 -19.99
C GLN A 314 2.33 22.00 -20.30
N THR A 315 1.72 21.95 -21.49
CA THR A 315 0.96 20.77 -21.92
C THR A 315 1.84 19.51 -21.93
N ARG A 316 3.05 19.62 -22.49
CA ARG A 316 3.99 18.48 -22.51
C ARG A 316 4.32 18.01 -21.11
N ARG A 317 4.68 18.90 -20.18
CA ARG A 317 4.95 18.55 -18.77
C ARG A 317 3.75 17.90 -18.09
N LEU A 318 2.53 18.39 -18.33
CA LEU A 318 1.32 17.77 -17.78
C LEU A 318 1.09 16.37 -18.36
N MET A 319 1.34 16.16 -19.65
CA MET A 319 1.23 14.82 -20.26
C MET A 319 2.30 13.86 -19.72
N ASP A 320 3.53 14.33 -19.53
CA ASP A 320 4.59 13.53 -18.87
C ASP A 320 4.20 13.14 -17.44
N SER A 321 3.55 14.06 -16.72
CA SER A 321 3.01 13.79 -15.39
C SER A 321 1.89 12.73 -15.44
N VAL A 322 0.93 12.84 -16.40
CA VAL A 322 -0.11 11.82 -16.60
C VAL A 322 0.53 10.45 -16.81
N ALA A 323 1.54 10.35 -17.69
CA ALA A 323 2.22 9.10 -17.97
C ALA A 323 2.94 8.53 -16.74
N ARG A 324 3.53 9.38 -15.89
CA ARG A 324 4.14 8.95 -14.61
C ARG A 324 3.10 8.42 -13.64
N GLN A 325 2.00 9.14 -13.42
CA GLN A 325 0.95 8.75 -12.48
C GLN A 325 0.24 7.46 -12.92
N ALA A 326 -0.01 7.30 -14.22
CA ALA A 326 -0.57 6.06 -14.77
C ALA A 326 0.32 4.85 -14.49
N ARG A 327 1.65 4.98 -14.68
CA ARG A 327 2.61 3.92 -14.35
C ARG A 327 2.66 3.57 -12.87
N ILE A 328 2.52 4.57 -11.97
CA ILE A 328 2.44 4.34 -10.53
C ILE A 328 1.19 3.52 -10.19
N LEU A 329 0.03 3.87 -10.74
CA LEU A 329 -1.22 3.15 -10.55
C LEU A 329 -1.15 1.72 -11.09
N ASP A 330 -0.59 1.53 -12.28
CA ASP A 330 -0.40 0.22 -12.88
C ASP A 330 0.45 -0.69 -11.99
N ARG A 331 1.56 -0.18 -11.45
CA ARG A 331 2.40 -0.92 -10.50
C ARG A 331 1.67 -1.28 -9.22
N ILE A 332 0.93 -0.33 -8.60
CA ILE A 332 0.16 -0.60 -7.38
C ILE A 332 -0.86 -1.72 -7.63
N THR A 333 -1.55 -1.67 -8.78
CA THR A 333 -2.54 -2.69 -9.14
C THR A 333 -1.90 -4.05 -9.43
N ALA A 334 -0.74 -4.07 -10.09
CA ALA A 334 0.02 -5.31 -10.35
C ALA A 334 0.50 -5.96 -9.04
N ASP A 335 1.02 -5.19 -8.09
CA ASP A 335 1.47 -5.69 -6.79
C ASP A 335 0.29 -6.24 -5.96
N LEU A 336 -0.84 -5.53 -5.93
CA LEU A 336 -2.06 -6.00 -5.26
C LEU A 336 -2.61 -7.29 -5.88
N LEU A 337 -2.67 -7.37 -7.20
CA LEU A 337 -3.12 -8.55 -7.90
C LEU A 337 -2.20 -9.74 -7.63
N THR A 338 -0.89 -9.51 -7.66
CA THR A 338 0.11 -10.53 -7.34
C THR A 338 -0.02 -10.99 -5.89
N ALA A 339 -0.13 -10.09 -4.92
CA ALA A 339 -0.37 -10.43 -3.52
C ALA A 339 -1.67 -11.23 -3.32
N ALA A 340 -2.75 -10.85 -4.00
CA ALA A 340 -4.01 -11.60 -3.96
C ALA A 340 -3.90 -13.00 -4.58
N GLN A 341 -3.12 -13.17 -5.66
CA GLN A 341 -2.84 -14.47 -6.26
C GLN A 341 -2.01 -15.37 -5.33
N ILE A 342 -1.02 -14.78 -4.63
CA ILE A 342 -0.21 -15.45 -3.62
C ILE A 342 -1.09 -15.96 -2.49
N GLN A 343 -1.91 -15.09 -1.89
CA GLN A 343 -2.80 -15.46 -0.77
C GLN A 343 -3.79 -16.55 -1.13
N ARG A 344 -4.29 -16.54 -2.38
CA ARG A 344 -5.22 -17.58 -2.89
C ARG A 344 -4.52 -18.87 -3.35
N GLY A 345 -3.19 -18.92 -3.37
CA GLY A 345 -2.45 -20.06 -3.93
C GLY A 345 -2.63 -20.26 -5.44
N THR A 346 -3.05 -19.21 -6.15
CA THR A 346 -3.32 -19.26 -7.60
C THR A 346 -2.20 -18.66 -8.46
N LEU A 347 -1.10 -18.25 -7.83
CA LEU A 347 0.06 -17.72 -8.54
C LEU A 347 0.63 -18.79 -9.48
N ARG A 348 0.71 -18.46 -10.76
CA ARG A 348 1.35 -19.31 -11.77
C ARG A 348 2.65 -18.69 -12.21
N ILE A 349 3.68 -19.53 -12.34
CA ILE A 349 5.01 -19.14 -12.82
C ILE A 349 5.25 -19.86 -14.15
N ASP A 350 5.52 -19.09 -15.19
CA ASP A 350 5.90 -19.62 -16.51
C ASP A 350 7.42 -19.69 -16.64
N HIS A 351 7.98 -20.83 -16.22
CA HIS A 351 9.43 -21.02 -16.24
C HIS A 351 9.97 -21.14 -17.67
N GLN A 352 10.78 -20.20 -18.06
CA GLN A 352 11.51 -20.17 -19.34
C GLN A 352 13.02 -20.09 -19.08
N VAL A 353 13.81 -20.42 -20.07
CA VAL A 353 15.26 -20.13 -20.07
C VAL A 353 15.41 -18.70 -20.57
N VAL A 354 15.85 -17.81 -19.71
CA VAL A 354 15.96 -16.38 -20.00
C VAL A 354 17.38 -15.86 -19.78
N ASP A 355 17.78 -14.89 -20.59
CA ASP A 355 18.99 -14.12 -20.36
C ASP A 355 18.72 -13.02 -19.34
N PRO A 356 19.31 -13.09 -18.12
CA PRO A 356 19.07 -12.08 -17.08
C PRO A 356 19.54 -10.69 -17.51
N ARG A 357 20.54 -10.59 -18.39
CA ARG A 357 21.01 -9.32 -18.93
C ARG A 357 19.90 -8.59 -19.70
N ALA A 358 19.18 -9.32 -20.57
CA ALA A 358 18.10 -8.73 -21.36
C ALA A 358 16.99 -8.19 -20.47
N ILE A 359 16.62 -8.92 -19.40
CA ILE A 359 15.59 -8.49 -18.44
C ILE A 359 16.07 -7.29 -17.61
N VAL A 360 17.32 -7.30 -17.13
CA VAL A 360 17.90 -6.18 -16.38
C VAL A 360 17.91 -4.90 -17.23
N LEU A 361 18.39 -4.98 -18.48
CA LEU A 361 18.42 -3.83 -19.37
C LEU A 361 17.00 -3.32 -19.69
N GLY A 362 16.04 -4.22 -19.92
CA GLY A 362 14.64 -3.87 -20.13
C GLY A 362 13.98 -3.22 -18.91
N ALA A 363 14.26 -3.70 -17.70
CA ALA A 363 13.73 -3.12 -16.45
C ALA A 363 14.26 -1.71 -16.17
N ILE A 364 15.50 -1.43 -16.61
CA ILE A 364 16.14 -0.13 -16.43
C ILE A 364 15.64 0.86 -17.48
N GLU A 365 15.62 0.52 -18.78
CA GLU A 365 15.30 1.40 -19.91
C GLU A 365 15.51 2.91 -19.57
N ASP A 366 15.25 3.88 -20.27
CA ASP A 366 15.49 5.31 -19.98
C ASP A 366 14.84 5.87 -18.66
N ARG A 367 14.48 4.96 -17.73
CA ARG A 367 13.78 5.33 -16.47
C ARG A 367 14.72 5.67 -15.32
N TRP A 368 15.92 5.04 -15.30
CA TRP A 368 16.79 5.06 -14.14
C TRP A 368 18.21 5.38 -14.56
N ASP A 369 18.85 6.32 -13.88
CA ASP A 369 20.30 6.53 -14.02
C ASP A 369 21.01 5.49 -13.14
N VAL A 370 21.29 4.32 -13.73
CA VAL A 370 21.80 3.13 -13.05
C VAL A 370 23.00 2.57 -13.80
N GLU A 371 24.10 2.36 -13.12
CA GLU A 371 25.27 1.65 -13.67
C GLU A 371 25.00 0.14 -13.73
N VAL A 372 25.29 -0.51 -14.86
CA VAL A 372 25.06 -1.94 -15.05
C VAL A 372 26.37 -2.68 -15.28
N ALA A 373 26.69 -3.63 -14.41
CA ALA A 373 27.82 -4.54 -14.52
C ALA A 373 27.34 -5.98 -14.76
N ILE A 374 27.66 -6.55 -15.89
CA ILE A 374 27.34 -7.94 -16.23
C ILE A 374 28.64 -8.76 -16.18
N GLU A 375 28.79 -9.52 -15.11
CA GLU A 375 29.95 -10.38 -14.85
C GLU A 375 29.66 -11.87 -15.16
N ASP A 376 28.39 -12.23 -15.32
CA ASP A 376 27.91 -13.57 -15.63
C ASP A 376 26.91 -13.53 -16.79
N ASP A 377 27.12 -14.30 -17.83
CA ASP A 377 26.28 -14.39 -19.02
C ASP A 377 25.39 -15.65 -19.06
N ARG A 378 25.41 -16.46 -18.00
CA ARG A 378 24.59 -17.68 -17.93
C ARG A 378 23.10 -17.31 -17.94
N SER A 379 22.34 -18.12 -18.68
CA SER A 379 20.90 -18.08 -18.62
C SER A 379 20.36 -18.58 -17.26
N VAL A 380 19.18 -18.14 -16.89
CA VAL A 380 18.48 -18.60 -15.69
C VAL A 380 17.13 -19.19 -16.06
N ARG A 381 16.64 -20.08 -15.20
CA ARG A 381 15.28 -20.61 -15.31
C ARG A 381 14.32 -19.74 -14.52
N ALA A 382 13.60 -18.86 -15.21
CA ALA A 382 12.73 -17.88 -14.58
C ALA A 382 11.49 -17.54 -15.45
N ASP A 383 10.51 -16.93 -14.86
CA ASP A 383 9.43 -16.23 -15.56
C ASP A 383 9.90 -14.81 -15.86
N PRO A 384 10.02 -14.42 -17.14
CA PRO A 384 10.59 -13.13 -17.52
C PRO A 384 9.78 -11.94 -16.97
N LEU A 385 8.44 -12.02 -16.97
CA LEU A 385 7.58 -10.96 -16.44
C LEU A 385 7.73 -10.82 -14.93
N ARG A 386 7.85 -11.94 -14.22
CA ARG A 386 8.03 -11.94 -12.77
C ARG A 386 9.43 -11.47 -12.37
N LEU A 387 10.45 -11.81 -13.14
CA LEU A 387 11.80 -11.29 -12.92
C LEU A 387 11.86 -9.77 -13.15
N GLU A 388 11.25 -9.27 -14.22
CA GLU A 388 11.13 -7.83 -14.46
C GLU A 388 10.38 -7.11 -13.34
N GLN A 389 9.28 -7.69 -12.85
CA GLN A 389 8.51 -7.17 -11.71
C GLN A 389 9.38 -7.07 -10.44
N MET A 390 10.16 -8.12 -10.14
CA MET A 390 11.07 -8.11 -8.99
C MET A 390 12.12 -7.00 -9.10
N LEU A 391 12.77 -6.89 -10.26
CA LEU A 391 13.79 -5.85 -10.51
C LEU A 391 13.21 -4.44 -10.41
N THR A 392 12.06 -4.20 -11.03
CA THR A 392 11.38 -2.90 -10.98
C THR A 392 11.01 -2.51 -9.54
N ASN A 393 10.60 -3.48 -8.70
CA ASN A 393 10.30 -3.24 -7.30
C ASN A 393 11.57 -2.89 -6.51
N LEU A 394 12.69 -3.59 -6.72
CA LEU A 394 13.96 -3.28 -6.06
C LEU A 394 14.54 -1.95 -6.51
N LEU A 395 14.56 -1.65 -7.81
CA LEU A 395 15.03 -0.37 -8.35
C LEU A 395 14.17 0.81 -7.84
N SER A 396 12.86 0.63 -7.80
CA SER A 396 11.96 1.64 -7.23
C SER A 396 12.23 1.88 -5.74
N ASN A 397 12.56 0.84 -4.97
CA ASN A 397 12.93 0.98 -3.56
C ASN A 397 14.26 1.70 -3.40
N ALA A 398 15.28 1.32 -4.18
CA ALA A 398 16.57 2.01 -4.20
C ALA A 398 16.41 3.52 -4.47
N HIS A 399 15.55 3.86 -5.43
CA HIS A 399 15.30 5.27 -5.77
C HIS A 399 14.48 6.03 -4.73
N LYS A 400 13.60 5.35 -3.99
CA LYS A 400 12.73 5.96 -2.97
C LYS A 400 13.41 6.11 -1.62
N TYR A 401 14.21 5.14 -1.22
CA TYR A 401 14.75 5.01 0.14
C TYR A 401 16.27 5.07 0.18
N GLY A 402 16.94 4.84 -0.95
CA GLY A 402 18.38 4.90 -1.10
C GLY A 402 18.86 6.25 -1.64
N ALA A 403 20.13 6.30 -1.97
CA ALA A 403 20.77 7.44 -2.62
C ALA A 403 21.66 6.97 -3.78
N ALA A 404 21.89 7.87 -4.73
CA ALA A 404 22.83 7.64 -5.84
C ALA A 404 24.29 7.56 -5.33
N PRO A 405 25.16 6.85 -6.05
CA PRO A 405 24.92 6.17 -7.30
C PRO A 405 24.11 4.87 -7.12
N TYR A 406 23.32 4.52 -8.14
CA TYR A 406 22.60 3.24 -8.18
C TYR A 406 23.32 2.30 -9.14
N SER A 407 23.41 1.03 -8.79
CA SER A 407 23.98 0.04 -9.68
C SER A 407 23.25 -1.30 -9.65
N VAL A 408 23.29 -2.01 -10.79
CA VAL A 408 22.84 -3.41 -10.89
C VAL A 408 24.01 -4.26 -11.36
N ARG A 409 24.31 -5.31 -10.60
CA ARG A 409 25.38 -6.24 -10.93
C ARG A 409 24.82 -7.64 -11.10
N VAL A 410 25.15 -8.29 -12.22
CA VAL A 410 24.84 -9.70 -12.48
C VAL A 410 26.12 -10.50 -12.36
N ARG A 411 26.19 -11.45 -11.42
CA ARG A 411 27.40 -12.22 -11.10
C ARG A 411 27.11 -13.69 -10.87
N ALA A 412 28.13 -14.51 -11.02
CA ALA A 412 28.09 -15.93 -10.69
C ALA A 412 28.12 -16.17 -9.18
N GLU A 413 27.25 -17.05 -8.68
CA GLU A 413 27.25 -17.51 -7.29
C GLU A 413 27.00 -19.03 -7.22
N GLY A 414 28.05 -19.81 -7.49
CA GLY A 414 27.96 -21.26 -7.57
C GLY A 414 26.98 -21.73 -8.66
N PRO A 415 25.93 -22.50 -8.31
CA PRO A 415 24.91 -22.94 -9.24
C PRO A 415 23.88 -21.86 -9.60
N HIS A 416 23.97 -20.68 -9.00
CA HIS A 416 23.05 -19.60 -9.21
C HIS A 416 23.68 -18.43 -9.99
N VAL A 417 22.84 -17.62 -10.59
CA VAL A 417 23.14 -16.26 -11.01
C VAL A 417 22.55 -15.35 -9.95
N ALA A 418 23.36 -14.46 -9.41
CA ALA A 418 22.96 -13.43 -8.46
C ALA A 418 22.80 -12.08 -9.18
N ILE A 419 21.70 -11.40 -8.92
CA ILE A 419 21.41 -10.05 -9.44
C ILE A 419 21.32 -9.13 -8.22
N ASP A 420 22.33 -8.31 -8.04
CA ASP A 420 22.44 -7.34 -6.96
C ASP A 420 21.88 -5.99 -7.43
N VAL A 421 20.97 -5.40 -6.67
CA VAL A 421 20.53 -4.01 -6.81
C VAL A 421 21.11 -3.23 -5.62
N ILE A 422 21.92 -2.22 -5.91
CA ILE A 422 22.76 -1.53 -4.94
C ILE A 422 22.40 -0.05 -4.91
N ASP A 423 22.22 0.50 -3.72
CA ASP A 423 22.09 1.93 -3.45
C ASP A 423 23.10 2.37 -2.38
N HIS A 424 23.30 3.70 -2.22
CA HIS A 424 24.22 4.30 -1.28
C HIS A 424 23.49 5.22 -0.26
N GLY A 425 22.25 4.86 0.11
CA GLY A 425 21.49 5.56 1.14
C GLY A 425 21.92 5.20 2.55
N ASP A 426 21.04 5.48 3.52
CA ASP A 426 21.29 5.17 4.94
C ASP A 426 21.16 3.68 5.29
N GLY A 427 20.75 2.84 4.33
CA GLY A 427 20.47 1.42 4.53
C GLY A 427 19.16 1.17 5.29
N VAL A 428 18.94 -0.09 5.69
CA VAL A 428 17.77 -0.50 6.45
C VAL A 428 18.10 -0.57 7.95
N PRO A 429 17.29 0.04 8.85
CA PRO A 429 17.49 -0.07 10.29
C PRO A 429 17.54 -1.53 10.76
N ALA A 430 18.48 -1.86 11.66
CA ALA A 430 18.71 -3.25 12.10
C ALA A 430 17.47 -3.90 12.73
N GLU A 431 16.68 -3.13 13.48
CA GLU A 431 15.43 -3.59 14.09
C GLU A 431 14.34 -3.96 13.08
N PHE A 432 14.52 -3.59 11.82
CA PHE A 432 13.57 -3.88 10.75
C PHE A 432 13.96 -5.05 9.86
N HIS A 433 15.20 -5.58 9.97
CA HIS A 433 15.72 -6.63 9.09
C HIS A 433 14.84 -7.88 9.06
N ASP A 434 14.38 -8.35 10.23
CA ASP A 434 13.53 -9.56 10.33
C ASP A 434 12.17 -9.40 9.68
N GLN A 435 11.67 -8.18 9.57
CA GLN A 435 10.37 -7.85 9.00
C GLN A 435 10.43 -7.30 7.58
N LEU A 436 11.64 -7.09 7.03
CA LEU A 436 11.87 -6.40 5.77
C LEU A 436 11.05 -6.96 4.60
N PHE A 437 10.93 -8.28 4.54
CA PHE A 437 10.19 -9.00 3.51
C PHE A 437 8.80 -9.45 3.94
N SER A 438 8.29 -8.97 5.07
CA SER A 438 6.95 -9.31 5.55
C SER A 438 5.89 -8.50 4.80
N GLU A 439 4.68 -9.06 4.73
CA GLU A 439 3.54 -8.40 4.08
C GLU A 439 3.18 -7.10 4.82
N PHE A 440 3.02 -6.00 4.08
CA PHE A 440 2.73 -4.65 4.60
C PHE A 440 3.77 -4.09 5.59
N ALA A 441 4.98 -4.64 5.62
CA ALA A 441 6.03 -4.17 6.50
C ALA A 441 6.51 -2.77 6.09
N ARG A 442 6.70 -1.90 7.09
CA ARG A 442 7.26 -0.54 6.93
C ARG A 442 8.10 -0.20 8.16
N ALA A 443 9.28 0.36 7.97
CA ALA A 443 10.09 0.83 9.09
C ALA A 443 9.38 1.96 9.85
N HIS A 444 9.44 1.96 11.17
CA HIS A 444 8.90 3.05 12.00
C HIS A 444 9.64 4.34 11.67
N GLY A 445 8.89 5.40 11.34
CA GLY A 445 9.49 6.68 10.94
C GLY A 445 9.84 6.80 9.46
N ALA A 446 9.71 5.73 8.65
CA ALA A 446 9.84 5.85 7.20
C ALA A 446 8.66 6.65 6.65
N VAL A 447 8.91 7.88 6.28
CA VAL A 447 7.91 8.82 5.74
C VAL A 447 7.66 8.57 4.25
N ALA A 448 8.49 7.74 3.60
CA ALA A 448 8.34 7.46 2.18
C ALA A 448 7.07 6.66 1.87
N THR A 449 6.37 7.05 0.83
CA THR A 449 5.15 6.46 0.33
C THR A 449 5.39 5.05 -0.24
N GLY A 450 4.59 4.05 0.17
CA GLY A 450 4.68 2.68 -0.35
C GLY A 450 3.71 1.73 0.33
N THR A 451 3.15 0.79 -0.44
CA THR A 451 2.17 -0.21 0.04
C THR A 451 2.73 -1.19 1.08
N GLY A 452 4.07 -1.30 1.19
CA GLY A 452 4.73 -2.35 1.97
C GLY A 452 4.59 -3.75 1.34
N LEU A 453 4.11 -3.83 0.10
CA LEU A 453 3.95 -5.10 -0.62
C LEU A 453 5.15 -5.44 -1.51
N GLY A 454 5.90 -4.44 -1.99
CA GLY A 454 6.93 -4.66 -3.02
C GLY A 454 7.97 -5.71 -2.63
N LEU A 455 8.58 -5.64 -1.45
CA LEU A 455 9.58 -6.61 -1.00
C LEU A 455 8.97 -7.98 -0.67
N TYR A 456 7.76 -8.01 -0.12
CA TYR A 456 7.00 -9.26 0.07
C TYR A 456 6.75 -9.97 -1.26
N VAL A 457 6.31 -9.23 -2.28
CA VAL A 457 6.11 -9.74 -3.65
C VAL A 457 7.43 -10.26 -4.21
N VAL A 458 8.53 -9.50 -4.09
CA VAL A 458 9.87 -9.93 -4.55
C VAL A 458 10.27 -11.27 -3.90
N ARG A 459 10.15 -11.40 -2.58
CA ARG A 459 10.50 -12.64 -1.87
C ARG A 459 9.66 -13.82 -2.34
N THR A 460 8.36 -13.62 -2.44
CA THR A 460 7.45 -14.70 -2.83
C THR A 460 7.65 -15.12 -4.28
N LEU A 461 7.86 -14.18 -5.19
CA LEU A 461 8.17 -14.48 -6.60
C LEU A 461 9.52 -15.16 -6.75
N ALA A 462 10.56 -14.77 -5.99
CA ALA A 462 11.85 -15.44 -6.00
C ALA A 462 11.70 -16.90 -5.54
N HIS A 463 11.02 -17.15 -4.41
CA HIS A 463 10.78 -18.51 -3.92
C HIS A 463 9.92 -19.35 -4.86
N ALA A 464 8.88 -18.78 -5.45
CA ALA A 464 8.02 -19.48 -6.41
C ALA A 464 8.78 -19.92 -7.67
N GLN A 465 9.89 -19.26 -7.98
CA GLN A 465 10.80 -19.61 -9.08
C GLN A 465 11.97 -20.52 -8.66
N GLY A 466 11.96 -21.03 -7.41
CA GLY A 466 13.03 -21.90 -6.88
C GLY A 466 14.32 -21.14 -6.52
N GLY A 467 14.24 -19.81 -6.44
CA GLY A 467 15.30 -18.91 -6.06
C GLY A 467 15.16 -18.34 -4.67
N SER A 468 15.88 -17.26 -4.38
CA SER A 468 15.79 -16.53 -3.11
C SER A 468 16.08 -15.04 -3.30
N VAL A 469 15.74 -14.24 -2.28
CA VAL A 469 16.17 -12.85 -2.16
C VAL A 469 16.78 -12.62 -0.79
N SER A 470 17.81 -11.80 -0.71
CA SER A 470 18.45 -11.38 0.54
C SER A 470 18.72 -9.87 0.53
N TYR A 471 18.94 -9.35 1.72
CA TYR A 471 19.40 -7.99 1.98
C TYR A 471 20.72 -8.04 2.73
N GLU A 472 21.65 -7.18 2.36
CA GLU A 472 22.90 -6.93 3.09
C GLU A 472 23.13 -5.42 3.12
N ALA A 473 23.72 -4.93 4.23
CA ALA A 473 24.19 -3.55 4.28
C ALA A 473 25.41 -3.40 3.36
N GLY A 474 25.47 -2.32 2.58
CA GLY A 474 26.61 -2.03 1.72
C GLY A 474 27.87 -1.71 2.54
N ASP A 475 29.04 -2.09 2.05
CA ASP A 475 30.34 -1.89 2.73
C ASP A 475 30.67 -0.39 2.95
N GLU A 476 30.22 0.47 2.05
CA GLU A 476 30.40 1.93 2.12
C GLU A 476 29.11 2.65 2.57
N GLY A 477 28.14 1.92 3.16
CA GLY A 477 26.78 2.36 3.45
C GLY A 477 25.82 1.99 2.35
N GLY A 478 24.51 2.22 2.57
CA GLY A 478 23.45 1.86 1.62
C GLY A 478 22.94 0.43 1.76
N SER A 479 22.29 -0.05 0.70
CA SER A 479 21.64 -1.36 0.66
C SER A 479 22.07 -2.17 -0.55
N VAL A 480 22.22 -3.48 -0.34
CA VAL A 480 22.39 -4.48 -1.41
C VAL A 480 21.25 -5.49 -1.29
N PHE A 481 20.39 -5.48 -2.30
CA PHE A 481 19.36 -6.51 -2.45
C PHE A 481 19.77 -7.50 -3.54
N THR A 482 19.89 -8.77 -3.18
CA THR A 482 20.35 -9.82 -4.09
C THR A 482 19.23 -10.80 -4.43
N ILE A 483 18.86 -10.91 -5.70
CA ILE A 483 18.01 -11.98 -6.22
C ILE A 483 18.91 -13.11 -6.70
N ARG A 484 18.64 -14.36 -6.25
CA ARG A 484 19.36 -15.57 -6.69
C ARG A 484 18.43 -16.48 -7.46
N LEU A 485 18.81 -16.84 -8.68
CA LEU A 485 18.06 -17.76 -9.54
C LEU A 485 18.98 -18.89 -10.01
N LEU A 486 18.40 -20.07 -10.24
CA LEU A 486 19.17 -21.23 -10.70
C LEU A 486 19.67 -21.00 -12.13
N ALA A 487 20.99 -21.13 -12.35
CA ALA A 487 21.57 -21.07 -13.66
C ALA A 487 21.19 -22.30 -14.51
N CYS A 488 21.08 -22.12 -15.84
CA CYS A 488 20.81 -23.19 -16.81
C CYS A 488 22.08 -23.59 -17.56
#